data_db35a86c83227c97c3bd62574ec5cbe0
#
_entry.id   db35a86c83227c97c3bd62574ec5cbe0
#
_cell.length_a   1.000
_cell.length_b   1.000
_cell.length_c   1.000
_cell.angle_alpha   90.00
_cell.angle_beta   90.00
_cell.angle_gamma   90.00
#
_symmetry.space_group_name_H-M   'P 1'
#
loop_
_entity.id
_entity.type
_entity.pdbx_description
1 polymer ?
#
loop_
_entity_poly.entity_id
_entity_poly.type
_entity_poly.pdbx_seq_one_letter_code
_entity_poly.pdbx_strand_id
1 'polypeptide(L)'
;MENRSGVLGADRQNRQKRGALLLRLWRYLGRNRLLLAAAVGLSLGSNILALFGPRLAGQAINAIAAGYRSKKPTGRRDLPFVWNRAATMAVFYLLSACMSYTLSQVMIRLSRQVVRQMRRDVFENLARLPVGFFDRYQTGDILSVITYDVDTVNQSLSADLLQILQTVVTVTVSLGMMLSIAPKLVLIFCVTIPATIFFTRYITARVRPLFRRRSAALGELNGFTEEMMNGQKTTKAYGQEAAVLEAFDQKNRKAVDAYTQAEANGTIVGPAVNCINNLSLALVSVFGALLYLSGGIQLGDLSSFVQYSRKFSGPINEVANIVGELQSAFAAAERVFGLIDAEPEPADGPEARELAQVQGEVALDGVTFGYDPAKPVIRDFDLLARPGALVAIVGPTGAGKTTIVKLLMRFYDAQAGRIQVDGQEIRTVTRTSLRRAYSMVLQDTWLFSGTIYENIAYGRENATRQEVIAAAKAARIHNFIMALPQGYDTVLQDNGAGISKGQRQLLTIARAMLLDSPMLILDEATSNVDTRTEQEIQAAMEALMAGKTCFVIAHRLSTIRHADHILVMREGRVVEQGNHETLMAQKGFYAKLYYAQFAG
;
A
#
# COMPACT_ATOMS: atom_id res chain seq x y z
N MET A 1 23.81 -16.64 -31.00
CA MET A 1 22.54 -17.41 -30.81
C MET A 1 22.10 -17.55 -29.36
N GLU A 2 22.97 -17.34 -28.38
CA GLU A 2 22.67 -17.49 -26.93
C GLU A 2 21.75 -16.40 -26.32
N ASN A 3 21.66 -15.24 -26.93
CA ASN A 3 20.88 -14.12 -26.36
C ASN A 3 19.36 -14.19 -26.63
N ARG A 4 18.89 -15.11 -27.49
CA ARG A 4 17.45 -15.30 -27.77
C ARG A 4 16.77 -16.28 -26.82
N SER A 5 17.48 -17.23 -26.23
CA SER A 5 16.93 -18.20 -25.29
C SER A 5 16.63 -17.60 -23.91
N GLY A 6 17.46 -16.65 -23.45
CA GLY A 6 17.25 -15.94 -22.18
C GLY A 6 16.02 -15.03 -22.21
N VAL A 7 15.80 -14.32 -23.32
CA VAL A 7 14.64 -13.42 -23.49
C VAL A 7 13.32 -14.21 -23.59
N LEU A 8 13.32 -15.33 -24.28
CA LEU A 8 12.14 -16.21 -24.39
C LEU A 8 11.79 -16.92 -23.07
N GLY A 9 12.80 -17.23 -22.24
CA GLY A 9 12.60 -17.79 -20.90
C GLY A 9 12.00 -16.78 -19.94
N ALA A 10 12.52 -15.55 -19.90
CA ALA A 10 12.01 -14.45 -19.09
C ALA A 10 10.57 -14.05 -19.47
N ASP A 11 10.25 -14.08 -20.77
CA ASP A 11 8.91 -13.74 -21.27
C ASP A 11 7.89 -14.82 -20.94
N ARG A 12 8.27 -16.11 -20.95
CA ARG A 12 7.42 -17.22 -20.50
C ARG A 12 7.18 -17.20 -18.99
N GLN A 13 8.19 -16.93 -18.20
CA GLN A 13 8.08 -16.83 -16.74
C GLN A 13 7.20 -15.63 -16.32
N ASN A 14 7.33 -14.50 -17.02
CA ASN A 14 6.50 -13.33 -16.83
C ASN A 14 5.04 -13.57 -17.23
N ARG A 15 4.78 -14.34 -18.30
CA ARG A 15 3.42 -14.72 -18.71
C ARG A 15 2.77 -15.71 -17.73
N GLN A 16 3.51 -16.65 -17.18
CA GLN A 16 3.02 -17.58 -16.16
C GLN A 16 2.67 -16.86 -14.85
N LYS A 17 3.51 -15.92 -14.40
CA LYS A 17 3.22 -15.08 -13.23
C LYS A 17 1.96 -14.24 -13.44
N ARG A 18 1.81 -13.58 -14.60
CA ARG A 18 0.62 -12.79 -14.93
C ARG A 18 -0.66 -13.64 -15.02
N GLY A 19 -0.56 -14.86 -15.56
CA GLY A 19 -1.69 -15.79 -15.57
C GLY A 19 -2.15 -16.22 -14.18
N ALA A 20 -1.22 -16.49 -13.28
CA ALA A 20 -1.51 -16.81 -11.89
C ALA A 20 -2.13 -15.61 -11.15
N LEU A 21 -1.63 -14.39 -11.38
CA LEU A 21 -2.21 -13.17 -10.84
C LEU A 21 -3.65 -12.95 -11.32
N LEU A 22 -3.91 -13.11 -12.62
CA LEU A 22 -5.25 -13.00 -13.18
C LEU A 22 -6.22 -14.01 -12.54
N LEU A 23 -5.79 -15.25 -12.34
CA LEU A 23 -6.61 -16.28 -11.70
C LEU A 23 -6.94 -15.94 -10.25
N ARG A 24 -5.99 -15.35 -9.54
CA ARG A 24 -6.20 -14.88 -8.15
C ARG A 24 -7.17 -13.70 -8.11
N LEU A 25 -6.98 -12.71 -8.98
CA LEU A 25 -7.88 -11.57 -9.12
C LEU A 25 -9.30 -12.02 -9.48
N TRP A 26 -9.43 -12.97 -10.40
CA TRP A 26 -10.72 -13.57 -10.76
C TRP A 26 -11.39 -14.25 -9.57
N ARG A 27 -10.63 -14.83 -8.65
CA ARG A 27 -11.17 -15.44 -7.44
C ARG A 27 -11.83 -14.42 -6.50
N TYR A 28 -11.28 -13.20 -6.40
CA TYR A 28 -11.91 -12.11 -5.63
C TYR A 28 -13.25 -11.67 -6.25
N LEU A 29 -13.30 -11.53 -7.57
CA LEU A 29 -14.56 -11.27 -8.30
C LEU A 29 -15.54 -12.44 -8.20
N GLY A 30 -15.05 -13.67 -8.37
CA GLY A 30 -15.84 -14.89 -8.36
C GLY A 30 -16.48 -15.24 -7.01
N ARG A 31 -16.06 -14.60 -5.93
CA ARG A 31 -16.71 -14.73 -4.62
C ARG A 31 -18.14 -14.18 -4.64
N ASN A 32 -18.42 -13.19 -5.52
CA ASN A 32 -19.72 -12.56 -5.70
C ASN A 32 -20.32 -12.89 -7.08
N ARG A 33 -20.42 -14.19 -7.40
CA ARG A 33 -20.83 -14.69 -8.73
C ARG A 33 -22.14 -14.11 -9.25
N LEU A 34 -23.13 -13.91 -8.37
CA LEU A 34 -24.44 -13.35 -8.74
C LEU A 34 -24.33 -11.88 -9.18
N LEU A 35 -23.58 -11.05 -8.42
CA LEU A 35 -23.37 -9.65 -8.79
C LEU A 35 -22.56 -9.53 -10.08
N LEU A 36 -21.56 -10.37 -10.26
CA LEU A 36 -20.76 -10.40 -11.48
C LEU A 36 -21.60 -10.83 -12.70
N ALA A 37 -22.40 -11.88 -12.58
CA ALA A 37 -23.31 -12.34 -13.63
C ALA A 37 -24.34 -11.26 -13.99
N ALA A 38 -24.92 -10.60 -12.97
CA ALA A 38 -25.85 -9.49 -13.18
C ALA A 38 -25.16 -8.32 -13.90
N ALA A 39 -23.93 -7.96 -13.51
CA ALA A 39 -23.15 -6.89 -14.15
C ALA A 39 -22.88 -7.21 -15.64
N VAL A 40 -22.43 -8.42 -15.93
CA VAL A 40 -22.19 -8.87 -17.31
C VAL A 40 -23.50 -8.86 -18.11
N GLY A 41 -24.59 -9.41 -17.58
CA GLY A 41 -25.90 -9.43 -18.24
C GLY A 41 -26.45 -8.02 -18.51
N LEU A 42 -26.37 -7.11 -17.53
CA LEU A 42 -26.80 -5.72 -17.68
C LEU A 42 -25.92 -4.97 -18.68
N SER A 43 -24.60 -5.20 -18.66
CA SER A 43 -23.66 -4.60 -19.61
C SER A 43 -23.94 -5.03 -21.06
N LEU A 44 -24.11 -6.33 -21.27
CA LEU A 44 -24.45 -6.87 -22.58
C LEU A 44 -25.81 -6.35 -23.06
N GLY A 45 -26.83 -6.42 -22.22
CA GLY A 45 -28.20 -5.99 -22.55
C GLY A 45 -28.26 -4.51 -22.90
N SER A 46 -27.66 -3.63 -22.07
CA SER A 46 -27.65 -2.18 -22.32
C SER A 46 -26.94 -1.84 -23.62
N ASN A 47 -25.78 -2.49 -23.88
CA ASN A 47 -24.99 -2.22 -25.08
C ASN A 47 -25.70 -2.72 -26.37
N ILE A 48 -26.26 -3.93 -26.35
CA ILE A 48 -27.02 -4.48 -27.50
C ILE A 48 -28.22 -3.59 -27.80
N LEU A 49 -29.02 -3.19 -26.80
CA LEU A 49 -30.17 -2.31 -27.02
C LEU A 49 -29.75 -0.96 -27.64
N ALA A 50 -28.65 -0.37 -27.17
CA ALA A 50 -28.11 0.86 -27.74
C ALA A 50 -27.62 0.71 -29.20
N LEU A 51 -27.17 -0.52 -29.57
CA LEU A 51 -26.69 -0.81 -30.91
C LEU A 51 -27.84 -1.04 -31.94
N PHE A 52 -29.07 -1.28 -31.50
CA PHE A 52 -30.23 -1.31 -32.42
C PHE A 52 -30.69 0.07 -32.86
N GLY A 53 -30.36 1.14 -32.12
CA GLY A 53 -30.78 2.52 -32.43
C GLY A 53 -30.45 2.96 -33.87
N PRO A 54 -29.22 2.82 -34.36
CA PRO A 54 -28.86 3.20 -35.74
C PRO A 54 -29.70 2.48 -36.82
N ARG A 55 -30.03 1.22 -36.61
CA ARG A 55 -30.84 0.45 -37.59
C ARG A 55 -32.30 0.93 -37.61
N LEU A 56 -32.89 1.21 -36.44
CA LEU A 56 -34.26 1.75 -36.35
C LEU A 56 -34.35 3.15 -36.97
N ALA A 57 -33.33 4.00 -36.73
CA ALA A 57 -33.22 5.31 -37.35
C ALA A 57 -33.15 5.20 -38.88
N GLY A 58 -32.34 4.28 -39.42
CA GLY A 58 -32.25 4.04 -40.85
C GLY A 58 -33.57 3.55 -41.48
N GLN A 59 -34.29 2.66 -40.80
CA GLN A 59 -35.61 2.20 -41.26
C GLN A 59 -36.62 3.36 -41.31
N ALA A 60 -36.62 4.23 -40.32
CA ALA A 60 -37.46 5.44 -40.32
C ALA A 60 -37.10 6.39 -41.48
N ILE A 61 -35.80 6.61 -41.74
CA ILE A 61 -35.33 7.41 -42.87
C ILE A 61 -35.74 6.78 -44.22
N ASN A 62 -35.62 5.47 -44.36
CA ASN A 62 -36.03 4.76 -45.58
C ASN A 62 -37.52 4.93 -45.84
N ALA A 63 -38.38 4.86 -44.82
CA ALA A 63 -39.82 5.05 -44.95
C ALA A 63 -40.16 6.50 -45.40
N ILE A 64 -39.49 7.50 -44.82
CA ILE A 64 -39.65 8.90 -45.23
C ILE A 64 -39.20 9.11 -46.69
N ALA A 65 -38.03 8.57 -47.06
CA ALA A 65 -37.48 8.70 -48.41
C ALA A 65 -38.34 8.02 -49.48
N ALA A 66 -38.92 6.85 -49.16
CA ALA A 66 -39.83 6.14 -50.05
C ALA A 66 -41.14 6.92 -50.27
N GLY A 67 -41.73 7.50 -49.25
CA GLY A 67 -42.90 8.36 -49.32
C GLY A 67 -42.68 9.58 -50.20
N TYR A 68 -41.51 10.18 -50.16
CA TYR A 68 -41.13 11.34 -50.98
C TYR A 68 -40.95 11.00 -52.48
N ARG A 69 -40.44 9.78 -52.78
CA ARG A 69 -40.25 9.31 -54.17
C ARG A 69 -41.56 8.95 -54.88
N SER A 70 -42.58 8.48 -54.17
CA SER A 70 -43.80 7.91 -54.78
C SER A 70 -44.80 8.92 -55.34
N LYS A 71 -44.57 10.27 -55.24
CA LYS A 71 -45.48 11.33 -55.72
C LYS A 71 -46.98 11.13 -55.42
N LYS A 72 -47.34 10.09 -54.64
CA LYS A 72 -48.73 9.86 -54.21
C LYS A 72 -48.96 10.67 -52.91
N PRO A 73 -50.18 11.25 -52.74
CA PRO A 73 -50.50 12.01 -51.53
C PRO A 73 -50.73 11.08 -50.31
N THR A 74 -49.85 10.11 -50.12
CA THR A 74 -49.89 9.09 -49.06
C THR A 74 -49.03 9.45 -47.87
N GLY A 75 -48.60 10.72 -47.75
CA GLY A 75 -47.79 11.19 -46.61
C GLY A 75 -48.36 10.91 -45.20
N ARG A 76 -49.66 10.55 -45.12
CA ARG A 76 -50.28 10.13 -43.85
C ARG A 76 -50.10 8.65 -43.52
N ARG A 77 -49.82 7.75 -44.49
CA ARG A 77 -49.74 6.30 -44.23
C ARG A 77 -48.39 5.87 -43.66
N ASP A 78 -47.32 6.58 -43.97
CA ASP A 78 -45.97 6.22 -43.48
C ASP A 78 -45.63 6.89 -42.14
N LEU A 79 -46.32 7.95 -41.75
CA LEU A 79 -46.18 8.62 -40.47
C LEU A 79 -46.33 7.66 -39.25
N PRO A 80 -47.37 6.79 -39.20
CA PRO A 80 -47.51 5.83 -38.10
C PRO A 80 -46.34 4.86 -38.01
N PHE A 81 -45.76 4.43 -39.15
CA PHE A 81 -44.56 3.58 -39.15
C PHE A 81 -43.34 4.32 -38.59
N VAL A 82 -43.11 5.56 -39.00
CA VAL A 82 -42.02 6.40 -38.51
C VAL A 82 -42.18 6.63 -37.01
N TRP A 83 -43.40 6.99 -36.54
CA TRP A 83 -43.70 7.17 -35.11
C TRP A 83 -43.47 5.88 -34.30
N ASN A 84 -43.87 4.71 -34.85
CA ASN A 84 -43.64 3.43 -34.18
C ASN A 84 -42.14 3.12 -34.07
N ARG A 85 -41.33 3.40 -35.13
CA ARG A 85 -39.87 3.22 -35.07
C ARG A 85 -39.19 4.19 -34.09
N ALA A 86 -39.64 5.45 -34.09
CA ALA A 86 -39.15 6.45 -33.15
C ALA A 86 -39.49 6.07 -31.69
N ALA A 87 -40.73 5.63 -31.43
CA ALA A 87 -41.17 5.17 -30.12
C ALA A 87 -40.38 3.92 -29.67
N THR A 88 -40.19 2.93 -30.57
CA THR A 88 -39.36 1.75 -30.27
C THR A 88 -37.93 2.11 -29.95
N MET A 89 -37.33 3.06 -30.68
CA MET A 89 -36.00 3.57 -30.43
C MET A 89 -35.90 4.29 -29.06
N ALA A 90 -36.92 5.11 -28.74
CA ALA A 90 -36.97 5.77 -27.42
C ALA A 90 -37.07 4.76 -26.28
N VAL A 91 -37.93 3.72 -26.42
CA VAL A 91 -38.03 2.65 -25.41
C VAL A 91 -36.70 1.89 -25.27
N PHE A 92 -36.02 1.57 -26.36
CA PHE A 92 -34.70 0.89 -26.29
C PHE A 92 -33.64 1.74 -25.61
N TYR A 93 -33.59 3.04 -25.91
CA TYR A 93 -32.64 3.93 -25.24
C TYR A 93 -32.98 4.13 -23.75
N LEU A 94 -34.26 4.28 -23.39
CA LEU A 94 -34.68 4.37 -21.99
C LEU A 94 -34.32 3.09 -21.21
N LEU A 95 -34.64 1.92 -21.82
CA LEU A 95 -34.30 0.64 -21.18
C LEU A 95 -32.79 0.46 -21.07
N SER A 96 -32.01 0.80 -22.11
CA SER A 96 -30.54 0.81 -22.06
C SER A 96 -30.00 1.73 -20.96
N ALA A 97 -30.58 2.94 -20.81
CA ALA A 97 -30.19 3.86 -19.75
C ALA A 97 -30.50 3.32 -18.35
N CYS A 98 -31.68 2.75 -18.14
CA CYS A 98 -32.04 2.08 -16.89
C CYS A 98 -31.10 0.91 -16.55
N MET A 99 -30.79 0.08 -17.55
CA MET A 99 -29.85 -1.03 -17.39
C MET A 99 -28.44 -0.52 -17.07
N SER A 100 -27.97 0.53 -17.73
CA SER A 100 -26.66 1.15 -17.47
C SER A 100 -26.60 1.76 -16.05
N TYR A 101 -27.65 2.41 -15.61
CA TYR A 101 -27.75 2.92 -14.24
C TYR A 101 -27.70 1.79 -13.20
N THR A 102 -28.49 0.73 -13.43
CA THR A 102 -28.50 -0.44 -12.56
C THR A 102 -27.13 -1.13 -12.54
N LEU A 103 -26.48 -1.23 -13.70
CA LEU A 103 -25.11 -1.73 -13.83
C LEU A 103 -24.15 -0.93 -12.94
N SER A 104 -24.20 0.39 -13.01
CA SER A 104 -23.34 1.25 -12.17
C SER A 104 -23.55 0.98 -10.68
N GLN A 105 -24.81 0.80 -10.23
CA GLN A 105 -25.10 0.48 -8.83
C GLN A 105 -24.57 -0.92 -8.43
N VAL A 106 -24.70 -1.90 -9.31
CA VAL A 106 -24.15 -3.25 -9.08
C VAL A 106 -22.63 -3.21 -9.00
N MET A 107 -21.99 -2.44 -9.89
CA MET A 107 -20.52 -2.28 -9.91
C MET A 107 -19.99 -1.60 -8.65
N ILE A 108 -20.64 -0.55 -8.17
CA ILE A 108 -20.27 0.10 -6.90
C ILE A 108 -20.34 -0.89 -5.72
N ARG A 109 -21.35 -1.75 -5.69
CA ARG A 109 -21.48 -2.77 -4.64
C ARG A 109 -20.38 -3.84 -4.74
N LEU A 110 -20.11 -4.32 -5.96
CA LEU A 110 -19.06 -5.32 -6.22
C LEU A 110 -17.68 -4.75 -5.85
N SER A 111 -17.36 -3.56 -6.34
CA SER A 111 -16.13 -2.82 -6.05
C SER A 111 -15.90 -2.68 -4.54
N ARG A 112 -16.90 -2.21 -3.80
CA ARG A 112 -16.83 -2.05 -2.34
C ARG A 112 -16.52 -3.38 -1.62
N GLN A 113 -17.09 -4.49 -2.07
CA GLN A 113 -16.86 -5.80 -1.48
C GLN A 113 -15.45 -6.31 -1.77
N VAL A 114 -14.94 -6.12 -3.00
CA VAL A 114 -13.58 -6.51 -3.39
C VAL A 114 -12.54 -5.72 -2.59
N VAL A 115 -12.66 -4.39 -2.55
CA VAL A 115 -11.74 -3.51 -1.80
C VAL A 115 -11.72 -3.87 -0.32
N ARG A 116 -12.91 -4.02 0.29
CA ARG A 116 -13.02 -4.40 1.69
C ARG A 116 -12.31 -5.72 1.98
N GLN A 117 -12.51 -6.73 1.11
CA GLN A 117 -11.89 -8.03 1.29
C GLN A 117 -10.36 -7.97 1.11
N MET A 118 -9.87 -7.28 0.07
CA MET A 118 -8.42 -7.16 -0.16
C MET A 118 -7.73 -6.42 0.99
N ARG A 119 -8.29 -5.29 1.44
CA ARG A 119 -7.75 -4.55 2.59
C ARG A 119 -7.75 -5.38 3.86
N ARG A 120 -8.80 -6.18 4.07
CA ARG A 120 -8.87 -7.10 5.21
C ARG A 120 -7.80 -8.17 5.13
N ASP A 121 -7.65 -8.84 3.97
CA ASP A 121 -6.67 -9.91 3.79
C ASP A 121 -5.23 -9.40 3.97
N VAL A 122 -4.93 -8.18 3.47
CA VAL A 122 -3.64 -7.52 3.71
C VAL A 122 -3.43 -7.24 5.20
N PHE A 123 -4.42 -6.64 5.87
CA PHE A 123 -4.28 -6.26 7.27
C PHE A 123 -4.21 -7.47 8.21
N GLU A 124 -4.98 -8.53 7.94
CA GLU A 124 -4.91 -9.79 8.69
C GLU A 124 -3.52 -10.43 8.59
N ASN A 125 -2.88 -10.36 7.40
CA ASN A 125 -1.52 -10.87 7.26
C ASN A 125 -0.50 -9.95 7.94
N LEU A 126 -0.60 -8.62 7.77
CA LEU A 126 0.29 -7.66 8.44
C LEU A 126 0.32 -7.87 9.96
N ALA A 127 -0.83 -8.15 10.58
CA ALA A 127 -0.91 -8.43 12.02
C ALA A 127 -0.17 -9.71 12.45
N ARG A 128 0.16 -10.59 11.50
CA ARG A 128 0.86 -11.87 11.74
C ARG A 128 2.33 -11.84 11.31
N LEU A 129 2.77 -10.76 10.66
CA LEU A 129 4.15 -10.66 10.18
C LEU A 129 5.15 -10.49 11.34
N PRO A 130 6.37 -11.03 11.22
CA PRO A 130 7.41 -10.84 12.20
C PRO A 130 7.88 -9.38 12.24
N VAL A 131 8.39 -8.94 13.39
CA VAL A 131 8.95 -7.58 13.57
C VAL A 131 10.03 -7.27 12.52
N GLY A 132 10.82 -8.27 12.12
CA GLY A 132 11.84 -8.14 11.09
C GLY A 132 11.32 -7.74 9.70
N PHE A 133 10.04 -7.91 9.43
CA PHE A 133 9.42 -7.39 8.22
C PHE A 133 9.33 -5.85 8.29
N PHE A 134 8.82 -5.32 9.41
CA PHE A 134 8.67 -3.87 9.61
C PHE A 134 10.01 -3.14 9.75
N ASP A 135 11.07 -3.83 10.17
CA ASP A 135 12.44 -3.28 10.18
C ASP A 135 13.01 -3.07 8.75
N ARG A 136 12.48 -3.78 7.73
CA ARG A 136 12.96 -3.71 6.33
C ARG A 136 12.10 -2.82 5.43
N TYR A 137 10.82 -2.68 5.72
CA TYR A 137 9.86 -1.93 4.89
C TYR A 137 9.46 -0.63 5.57
N GLN A 138 9.39 0.44 4.81
CA GLN A 138 8.89 1.71 5.32
C GLN A 138 7.37 1.66 5.48
N THR A 139 6.85 2.22 6.57
CA THR A 139 5.41 2.28 6.84
C THR A 139 4.64 2.98 5.71
N GLY A 140 5.24 4.00 5.09
CA GLY A 140 4.66 4.72 3.95
C GLY A 140 4.43 3.83 2.72
N ASP A 141 5.35 2.90 2.43
CA ASP A 141 5.21 1.95 1.32
C ASP A 141 4.05 0.99 1.58
N ILE A 142 3.95 0.46 2.81
CA ILE A 142 2.86 -0.43 3.22
C ILE A 142 1.50 0.29 3.11
N LEU A 143 1.41 1.52 3.59
CA LEU A 143 0.20 2.34 3.48
C LEU A 143 -0.18 2.62 2.03
N SER A 144 0.81 2.91 1.17
CA SER A 144 0.60 3.10 -0.27
C SER A 144 -0.02 1.87 -0.91
N VAL A 145 0.44 0.66 -0.55
CA VAL A 145 -0.14 -0.60 -1.07
C VAL A 145 -1.60 -0.77 -0.62
N ILE A 146 -1.91 -0.51 0.65
CA ILE A 146 -3.28 -0.68 1.18
C ILE A 146 -4.26 0.34 0.59
N THR A 147 -3.79 1.54 0.27
CA THR A 147 -4.64 2.64 -0.24
C THR A 147 -4.64 2.65 -1.77
N TYR A 148 -3.52 3.04 -2.40
CA TYR A 148 -3.45 3.29 -3.84
C TYR A 148 -3.43 2.01 -4.68
N ASP A 149 -2.66 1.00 -4.29
CA ASP A 149 -2.54 -0.21 -5.10
C ASP A 149 -3.83 -1.03 -5.09
N VAL A 150 -4.47 -1.17 -3.93
CA VAL A 150 -5.77 -1.85 -3.83
C VAL A 150 -6.82 -1.13 -4.67
N ASP A 151 -6.85 0.21 -4.67
CA ASP A 151 -7.79 0.98 -5.48
C ASP A 151 -7.48 0.88 -6.97
N THR A 152 -6.21 0.87 -7.38
CA THR A 152 -5.77 0.65 -8.77
C THR A 152 -6.21 -0.73 -9.27
N VAL A 153 -6.00 -1.79 -8.47
CA VAL A 153 -6.46 -3.15 -8.78
C VAL A 153 -7.98 -3.20 -8.92
N ASN A 154 -8.70 -2.57 -7.99
CA ASN A 154 -10.15 -2.55 -8.02
C ASN A 154 -10.70 -1.81 -9.25
N GLN A 155 -10.14 -0.66 -9.61
CA GLN A 155 -10.54 0.09 -10.80
C GLN A 155 -10.40 -0.78 -12.06
N SER A 156 -9.26 -1.44 -12.22
CA SER A 156 -9.02 -2.31 -13.36
C SER A 156 -9.96 -3.52 -13.38
N LEU A 157 -10.20 -4.15 -12.25
CA LEU A 157 -11.13 -5.29 -12.17
C LEU A 157 -12.58 -4.89 -12.42
N SER A 158 -12.99 -3.69 -12.00
CA SER A 158 -14.39 -3.28 -12.02
C SER A 158 -14.75 -2.49 -13.28
N ALA A 159 -13.87 -1.59 -13.76
CA ALA A 159 -14.14 -0.74 -14.92
C ALA A 159 -13.54 -1.33 -16.20
N ASP A 160 -12.22 -1.65 -16.20
CA ASP A 160 -11.51 -2.00 -17.43
C ASP A 160 -11.98 -3.32 -18.02
N LEU A 161 -12.24 -4.35 -17.17
CA LEU A 161 -12.77 -5.64 -17.67
C LEU A 161 -14.15 -5.49 -18.31
N LEU A 162 -15.04 -4.67 -17.73
CA LEU A 162 -16.35 -4.40 -18.33
C LEU A 162 -16.20 -3.58 -19.61
N GLN A 163 -15.30 -2.60 -19.64
CA GLN A 163 -15.02 -1.82 -20.83
C GLN A 163 -14.49 -2.69 -21.97
N ILE A 164 -13.61 -3.65 -21.68
CA ILE A 164 -13.15 -4.65 -22.66
C ILE A 164 -14.33 -5.46 -23.20
N LEU A 165 -15.20 -5.95 -22.33
CA LEU A 165 -16.38 -6.72 -22.74
C LEU A 165 -17.30 -5.87 -23.62
N GLN A 166 -17.61 -4.64 -23.21
CA GLN A 166 -18.44 -3.70 -24.00
C GLN A 166 -17.80 -3.38 -25.35
N THR A 167 -16.49 -3.15 -25.38
CA THR A 167 -15.71 -2.90 -26.59
C THR A 167 -15.81 -4.07 -27.58
N VAL A 168 -15.59 -5.31 -27.10
CA VAL A 168 -15.68 -6.51 -27.93
C VAL A 168 -17.10 -6.67 -28.52
N VAL A 169 -18.13 -6.48 -27.69
CA VAL A 169 -19.53 -6.57 -28.13
C VAL A 169 -19.84 -5.46 -29.13
N THR A 170 -19.45 -4.21 -28.85
CA THR A 170 -19.70 -3.07 -29.74
C THR A 170 -19.04 -3.27 -31.10
N VAL A 171 -17.78 -3.69 -31.13
CA VAL A 171 -17.03 -3.94 -32.36
C VAL A 171 -17.65 -5.09 -33.16
N THR A 172 -17.94 -6.23 -32.49
CA THR A 172 -18.48 -7.43 -33.15
C THR A 172 -19.87 -7.18 -33.71
N VAL A 173 -20.78 -6.60 -32.93
CA VAL A 173 -22.15 -6.31 -33.35
C VAL A 173 -22.18 -5.22 -34.43
N SER A 174 -21.38 -4.14 -34.27
CA SER A 174 -21.31 -3.09 -35.30
C SER A 174 -20.77 -3.64 -36.62
N LEU A 175 -19.73 -4.47 -36.61
CA LEU A 175 -19.19 -5.13 -37.80
C LEU A 175 -20.23 -6.05 -38.45
N GLY A 176 -20.92 -6.87 -37.66
CA GLY A 176 -22.00 -7.73 -38.15
C GLY A 176 -23.13 -6.94 -38.83
N MET A 177 -23.55 -5.81 -38.21
CA MET A 177 -24.55 -4.91 -38.79
C MET A 177 -24.06 -4.24 -40.07
N MET A 178 -22.80 -3.78 -40.10
CA MET A 178 -22.19 -3.18 -41.31
C MET A 178 -22.11 -4.20 -42.46
N LEU A 179 -21.70 -5.44 -42.19
CA LEU A 179 -21.66 -6.51 -43.17
C LEU A 179 -23.08 -6.85 -43.70
N SER A 180 -24.11 -6.78 -42.84
CA SER A 180 -25.51 -7.04 -43.25
C SER A 180 -26.10 -5.92 -44.11
N ILE A 181 -25.60 -4.67 -43.97
CA ILE A 181 -26.11 -3.50 -44.70
C ILE A 181 -25.38 -3.33 -46.05
N ALA A 182 -24.05 -3.25 -46.02
CA ALA A 182 -23.26 -2.99 -47.20
C ALA A 182 -21.85 -3.57 -47.09
N PRO A 183 -21.63 -4.87 -47.42
CA PRO A 183 -20.33 -5.53 -47.26
C PRO A 183 -19.21 -4.87 -48.06
N LYS A 184 -19.54 -4.24 -49.22
CA LYS A 184 -18.58 -3.52 -50.05
C LYS A 184 -17.96 -2.30 -49.32
N LEU A 185 -18.73 -1.61 -48.49
CA LEU A 185 -18.22 -0.46 -47.73
C LEU A 185 -17.30 -0.87 -46.56
N VAL A 186 -17.44 -2.11 -46.09
CA VAL A 186 -16.54 -2.62 -45.01
C VAL A 186 -15.10 -2.74 -45.48
N LEU A 187 -14.84 -2.88 -46.77
CA LEU A 187 -13.48 -2.92 -47.34
C LEU A 187 -12.67 -1.64 -47.03
N ILE A 188 -13.35 -0.50 -46.87
CA ILE A 188 -12.68 0.76 -46.47
C ILE A 188 -11.95 0.57 -45.13
N PHE A 189 -12.54 -0.17 -44.20
CA PHE A 189 -11.95 -0.43 -42.88
C PHE A 189 -10.75 -1.39 -42.92
N CYS A 190 -10.67 -2.25 -43.93
CA CYS A 190 -9.50 -3.10 -44.13
C CYS A 190 -8.24 -2.29 -44.48
N VAL A 191 -8.41 -1.05 -44.96
CA VAL A 191 -7.29 -0.13 -45.22
C VAL A 191 -7.10 0.85 -44.07
N THR A 192 -8.19 1.47 -43.58
CA THR A 192 -8.08 2.56 -42.59
C THR A 192 -7.70 2.07 -41.20
N ILE A 193 -8.10 0.85 -40.78
CA ILE A 193 -7.71 0.31 -39.46
C ILE A 193 -6.21 0.00 -39.39
N PRO A 194 -5.61 -0.74 -40.32
CA PRO A 194 -4.16 -0.94 -40.34
C PRO A 194 -3.39 0.39 -40.39
N ALA A 195 -3.88 1.36 -41.19
CA ALA A 195 -3.27 2.70 -41.25
C ALA A 195 -3.32 3.40 -39.90
N THR A 196 -4.46 3.36 -39.20
CA THR A 196 -4.61 3.92 -37.83
C THR A 196 -3.65 3.25 -36.85
N ILE A 197 -3.59 1.93 -36.84
CA ILE A 197 -2.71 1.16 -35.93
C ILE A 197 -1.23 1.49 -36.23
N PHE A 198 -0.84 1.51 -37.48
CA PHE A 198 0.53 1.85 -37.89
C PHE A 198 0.92 3.25 -37.44
N PHE A 199 0.05 4.23 -37.73
CA PHE A 199 0.29 5.63 -37.41
C PHE A 199 0.33 5.89 -35.89
N THR A 200 -0.60 5.29 -35.16
CA THR A 200 -0.61 5.36 -33.68
C THR A 200 0.66 4.76 -33.11
N ARG A 201 1.08 3.58 -33.57
CA ARG A 201 2.34 2.96 -33.11
C ARG A 201 3.56 3.80 -33.43
N TYR A 202 3.61 4.39 -34.62
CA TYR A 202 4.72 5.25 -35.06
C TYR A 202 4.85 6.50 -34.19
N ILE A 203 3.74 7.20 -33.93
CA ILE A 203 3.75 8.40 -33.07
C ILE A 203 4.07 8.02 -31.64
N THR A 204 3.39 7.00 -31.07
CA THR A 204 3.62 6.57 -29.70
C THR A 204 5.06 6.15 -29.43
N ALA A 205 5.70 5.50 -30.40
CA ALA A 205 7.12 5.13 -30.28
C ALA A 205 8.03 6.37 -30.17
N ARG A 206 7.69 7.48 -30.84
CA ARG A 206 8.44 8.75 -30.77
C ARG A 206 8.14 9.55 -29.51
N VAL A 207 6.91 9.51 -29.03
CA VAL A 207 6.46 10.28 -27.86
C VAL A 207 6.86 9.62 -26.55
N ARG A 208 6.90 8.29 -26.50
CA ARG A 208 7.25 7.51 -25.29
C ARG A 208 8.57 7.93 -24.60
N PRO A 209 9.70 8.20 -25.32
CA PRO A 209 10.92 8.69 -24.70
C PRO A 209 10.75 10.06 -24.03
N LEU A 210 9.92 10.93 -24.60
CA LEU A 210 9.64 12.27 -24.06
C LEU A 210 8.89 12.16 -22.72
N PHE A 211 7.88 11.29 -22.64
CA PHE A 211 7.18 11.03 -21.38
C PHE A 211 8.11 10.43 -20.31
N ARG A 212 9.06 9.59 -20.70
CA ARG A 212 10.07 9.07 -19.75
C ARG A 212 10.97 10.20 -19.22
N ARG A 213 11.42 11.11 -20.10
CA ARG A 213 12.21 12.29 -19.69
C ARG A 213 11.42 13.20 -18.76
N ARG A 214 10.14 13.44 -19.07
CA ARG A 214 9.23 14.18 -18.20
C ARG A 214 9.14 13.54 -16.82
N SER A 215 8.89 12.23 -16.73
CA SER A 215 8.80 11.52 -15.45
C SER A 215 10.10 11.58 -14.65
N ALA A 216 11.25 11.46 -15.31
CA ALA A 216 12.55 11.58 -14.65
C ALA A 216 12.80 12.99 -14.11
N ALA A 217 12.55 14.03 -14.92
CA ALA A 217 12.72 15.42 -14.51
C ALA A 217 11.76 15.82 -13.35
N LEU A 218 10.53 15.33 -13.39
CA LEU A 218 9.57 15.54 -12.30
C LEU A 218 10.01 14.79 -11.03
N GLY A 219 10.57 13.57 -11.16
CA GLY A 219 11.14 12.83 -10.04
C GLY A 219 12.30 13.57 -9.38
N GLU A 220 13.22 14.17 -10.17
CA GLU A 220 14.31 14.99 -9.65
C GLU A 220 13.81 16.25 -8.93
N LEU A 221 12.77 16.90 -9.46
CA LEU A 221 12.16 18.08 -8.83
C LEU A 221 11.49 17.72 -7.52
N ASN A 222 10.70 16.62 -7.49
CA ASN A 222 10.02 16.17 -6.28
C ASN A 222 11.01 15.77 -5.19
N GLY A 223 12.05 14.99 -5.53
CA GLY A 223 13.10 14.60 -4.57
C GLY A 223 13.82 15.82 -3.98
N PHE A 224 14.16 16.80 -4.81
CA PHE A 224 14.75 18.06 -4.34
C PHE A 224 13.79 18.84 -3.42
N THR A 225 12.50 18.91 -3.78
CA THR A 225 11.50 19.60 -2.97
C THR A 225 11.35 18.93 -1.60
N GLU A 226 11.28 17.59 -1.57
CA GLU A 226 11.19 16.81 -0.32
C GLU A 226 12.43 17.06 0.57
N GLU A 227 13.64 17.01 -0.02
CA GLU A 227 14.88 17.29 0.69
C GLU A 227 14.88 18.70 1.31
N MET A 228 14.49 19.72 0.54
CA MET A 228 14.46 21.11 1.00
C MET A 228 13.37 21.36 2.04
N MET A 229 12.21 20.70 1.92
CA MET A 229 11.15 20.78 2.95
C MET A 229 11.61 20.16 4.26
N ASN A 230 12.25 19.01 4.23
CA ASN A 230 12.82 18.36 5.42
C ASN A 230 13.97 19.18 6.02
N GLY A 231 14.78 19.82 5.17
CA GLY A 231 15.90 20.67 5.55
C GLY A 231 15.55 22.14 5.82
N GLN A 232 14.27 22.53 5.82
CA GLN A 232 13.86 23.95 5.87
C GLN A 232 14.39 24.71 7.09
N LYS A 233 14.45 24.07 8.27
CA LYS A 233 15.02 24.66 9.48
C LYS A 233 16.50 25.03 9.29
N THR A 234 17.25 24.14 8.65
CA THR A 234 18.66 24.33 8.32
C THR A 234 18.83 25.46 7.30
N THR A 235 18.04 25.45 6.23
CA THR A 235 18.03 26.51 5.21
C THR A 235 17.82 27.88 5.83
N LYS A 236 16.82 28.02 6.72
CA LYS A 236 16.54 29.27 7.43
C LYS A 236 17.63 29.66 8.43
N ALA A 237 18.19 28.68 9.18
CA ALA A 237 19.24 28.94 10.14
C ALA A 237 20.51 29.49 9.49
N TYR A 238 20.79 29.11 8.24
CA TYR A 238 21.96 29.57 7.50
C TYR A 238 21.65 30.67 6.47
N GLY A 239 20.40 31.15 6.37
CA GLY A 239 19.98 32.23 5.44
C GLY A 239 20.18 31.85 3.96
N GLN A 240 19.99 30.58 3.60
CA GLN A 240 20.25 30.06 2.25
C GLN A 240 19.00 29.96 1.36
N GLU A 241 17.93 30.69 1.69
CA GLU A 241 16.66 30.64 0.97
C GLU A 241 16.82 31.02 -0.51
N ALA A 242 17.63 32.05 -0.79
CA ALA A 242 17.87 32.50 -2.17
C ALA A 242 18.57 31.44 -3.02
N ALA A 243 19.58 30.77 -2.46
CA ALA A 243 20.31 29.72 -3.16
C ALA A 243 19.44 28.48 -3.40
N VAL A 244 18.58 28.12 -2.43
CA VAL A 244 17.61 27.02 -2.58
C VAL A 244 16.59 27.35 -3.64
N LEU A 245 16.09 28.59 -3.70
CA LEU A 245 15.13 29.03 -4.70
C LEU A 245 15.73 29.00 -6.11
N GLU A 246 16.98 29.43 -6.26
CA GLU A 246 17.67 29.36 -7.55
C GLU A 246 17.87 27.91 -8.02
N ALA A 247 18.27 27.01 -7.11
CA ALA A 247 18.41 25.59 -7.43
C ALA A 247 17.06 24.94 -7.78
N PHE A 248 15.98 25.33 -7.09
CA PHE A 248 14.62 24.91 -7.41
C PHE A 248 14.22 25.38 -8.81
N ASP A 249 14.44 26.66 -9.15
CA ASP A 249 14.10 27.22 -10.44
C ASP A 249 14.82 26.51 -11.59
N GLN A 250 16.09 26.15 -11.42
CA GLN A 250 16.82 25.39 -12.43
C GLN A 250 16.19 24.01 -12.68
N LYS A 251 15.83 23.27 -11.61
CA LYS A 251 15.18 21.96 -11.73
C LYS A 251 13.75 22.09 -12.27
N ASN A 252 13.02 23.11 -11.83
CA ASN A 252 11.66 23.40 -12.30
C ASN A 252 11.66 23.73 -13.80
N ARG A 253 12.58 24.57 -14.30
CA ARG A 253 12.71 24.84 -15.74
C ARG A 253 12.94 23.55 -16.54
N LYS A 254 13.84 22.67 -16.09
CA LYS A 254 14.05 21.36 -16.74
C LYS A 254 12.78 20.50 -16.77
N ALA A 255 12.04 20.48 -15.66
CA ALA A 255 10.79 19.75 -15.57
C ALA A 255 9.71 20.33 -16.49
N VAL A 256 9.57 21.67 -16.54
CA VAL A 256 8.65 22.38 -17.44
C VAL A 256 9.01 22.15 -18.90
N ASP A 257 10.28 22.23 -19.27
CA ASP A 257 10.74 21.98 -20.65
C ASP A 257 10.44 20.54 -21.08
N ALA A 258 10.75 19.57 -20.21
CA ALA A 258 10.44 18.15 -20.46
C ALA A 258 8.93 17.90 -20.55
N TYR A 259 8.14 18.54 -19.68
CA TYR A 259 6.69 18.50 -19.71
C TYR A 259 6.14 19.06 -21.03
N THR A 260 6.59 20.26 -21.41
CA THR A 260 6.13 20.95 -22.64
C THR A 260 6.44 20.11 -23.88
N GLN A 261 7.65 19.54 -23.98
CA GLN A 261 8.01 18.66 -25.10
C GLN A 261 7.16 17.39 -25.14
N ALA A 262 6.91 16.76 -24.00
CA ALA A 262 6.11 15.55 -23.92
C ALA A 262 4.64 15.82 -24.30
N GLU A 263 4.04 16.90 -23.76
CA GLU A 263 2.63 17.26 -24.02
C GLU A 263 2.44 17.77 -25.46
N ALA A 264 3.29 18.64 -25.95
CA ALA A 264 3.19 19.16 -27.33
C ALA A 264 3.21 18.03 -28.37
N ASN A 265 4.08 17.02 -28.16
CA ASN A 265 4.14 15.86 -29.06
C ASN A 265 3.06 14.82 -28.74
N GLY A 266 2.70 14.64 -27.48
CA GLY A 266 1.67 13.69 -27.04
C GLY A 266 0.26 14.08 -27.51
N THR A 267 -0.05 15.37 -27.46
CA THR A 267 -1.34 15.93 -27.90
C THR A 267 -1.63 15.70 -29.38
N ILE A 268 -0.61 15.47 -30.21
CA ILE A 268 -0.78 15.21 -31.65
C ILE A 268 -1.48 13.83 -31.89
N VAL A 269 -1.34 12.85 -31.00
CA VAL A 269 -1.88 11.49 -31.19
C VAL A 269 -3.39 11.52 -31.40
N GLY A 270 -4.13 12.22 -30.53
CA GLY A 270 -5.59 12.30 -30.58
C GLY A 270 -6.13 12.90 -31.90
N PRO A 271 -5.75 14.13 -32.25
CA PRO A 271 -6.14 14.77 -33.52
C PRO A 271 -5.74 13.95 -34.75
N ALA A 272 -4.58 13.33 -34.74
CA ALA A 272 -4.11 12.51 -35.87
C ALA A 272 -4.99 11.28 -36.11
N VAL A 273 -5.33 10.55 -35.04
CA VAL A 273 -6.27 9.42 -35.11
C VAL A 273 -7.66 9.88 -35.52
N ASN A 274 -8.15 11.01 -35.00
CA ASN A 274 -9.41 11.59 -35.40
C ASN A 274 -9.42 12.02 -36.87
N CYS A 275 -8.31 12.51 -37.41
CA CYS A 275 -8.16 12.82 -38.84
C CYS A 275 -8.35 11.58 -39.70
N ILE A 276 -7.71 10.44 -39.35
CA ILE A 276 -7.87 9.17 -40.09
C ILE A 276 -9.31 8.65 -39.97
N ASN A 277 -9.92 8.74 -38.79
CA ASN A 277 -11.30 8.33 -38.59
C ASN A 277 -12.27 9.20 -39.42
N ASN A 278 -12.07 10.51 -39.47
CA ASN A 278 -12.89 11.41 -40.29
C ASN A 278 -12.67 11.17 -41.79
N LEU A 279 -11.44 10.87 -42.21
CA LEU A 279 -11.16 10.48 -43.58
C LEU A 279 -11.86 9.16 -43.92
N SER A 280 -11.83 8.17 -43.06
CA SER A 280 -12.57 6.93 -43.19
C SER A 280 -14.08 7.18 -43.35
N LEU A 281 -14.62 8.08 -42.51
CA LEU A 281 -16.03 8.48 -42.56
C LEU A 281 -16.39 9.18 -43.88
N ALA A 282 -15.50 10.08 -44.35
CA ALA A 282 -15.66 10.76 -45.62
C ALA A 282 -15.67 9.76 -46.79
N LEU A 283 -14.76 8.78 -46.81
CA LEU A 283 -14.72 7.71 -47.80
C LEU A 283 -16.02 6.86 -47.76
N VAL A 284 -16.46 6.46 -46.57
CA VAL A 284 -17.72 5.75 -46.37
C VAL A 284 -18.91 6.56 -46.92
N SER A 285 -18.94 7.87 -46.68
CA SER A 285 -20.01 8.77 -47.15
C SER A 285 -20.00 8.91 -48.68
N VAL A 286 -18.82 9.11 -49.29
CA VAL A 286 -18.71 9.24 -50.76
C VAL A 286 -19.03 7.93 -51.46
N PHE A 287 -18.39 6.83 -51.09
CA PHE A 287 -18.65 5.53 -51.72
C PHE A 287 -20.07 5.02 -51.41
N GLY A 288 -20.59 5.32 -50.22
CA GLY A 288 -21.97 5.03 -49.84
C GLY A 288 -22.97 5.82 -50.67
N ALA A 289 -22.71 7.10 -50.96
CA ALA A 289 -23.54 7.90 -51.84
C ALA A 289 -23.51 7.37 -53.29
N LEU A 290 -22.36 6.96 -53.80
CA LEU A 290 -22.24 6.33 -55.11
C LEU A 290 -23.03 5.01 -55.19
N LEU A 291 -22.99 4.18 -54.16
CA LEU A 291 -23.80 2.96 -54.08
C LEU A 291 -25.28 3.27 -53.97
N TYR A 292 -25.69 4.34 -53.29
CA TYR A 292 -27.06 4.80 -53.23
C TYR A 292 -27.55 5.26 -54.60
N LEU A 293 -26.78 6.05 -55.33
CA LEU A 293 -27.12 6.51 -56.70
C LEU A 293 -27.20 5.36 -57.71
N SER A 294 -26.39 4.32 -57.53
CA SER A 294 -26.48 3.09 -58.33
C SER A 294 -27.63 2.15 -57.93
N GLY A 295 -28.43 2.50 -56.91
CA GLY A 295 -29.52 1.69 -56.42
C GLY A 295 -29.12 0.50 -55.54
N GLY A 296 -27.82 0.41 -55.17
CA GLY A 296 -27.29 -0.72 -54.38
C GLY A 296 -27.63 -0.69 -52.89
N ILE A 297 -27.95 0.48 -52.33
CA ILE A 297 -28.39 0.66 -50.92
C ILE A 297 -29.46 1.75 -50.84
N GLN A 298 -30.23 1.78 -49.73
CA GLN A 298 -31.18 2.84 -49.43
C GLN A 298 -30.55 3.97 -48.62
N LEU A 299 -31.15 5.18 -48.60
CA LEU A 299 -30.63 6.34 -47.90
C LEU A 299 -30.51 6.10 -46.39
N GLY A 300 -31.48 5.46 -45.76
CA GLY A 300 -31.47 5.12 -44.36
C GLY A 300 -30.43 4.03 -44.02
N ASP A 301 -30.13 3.12 -44.96
CA ASP A 301 -29.08 2.13 -44.82
C ASP A 301 -27.71 2.79 -44.78
N LEU A 302 -27.47 3.80 -45.64
CA LEU A 302 -26.26 4.64 -45.61
C LEU A 302 -26.13 5.37 -44.27
N SER A 303 -27.21 5.98 -43.78
CA SER A 303 -27.24 6.66 -42.50
C SER A 303 -26.91 5.70 -41.33
N SER A 304 -27.50 4.49 -41.34
CA SER A 304 -27.19 3.46 -40.34
C SER A 304 -25.72 3.03 -40.40
N PHE A 305 -25.20 2.80 -41.59
CA PHE A 305 -23.82 2.39 -41.82
C PHE A 305 -22.82 3.44 -41.27
N VAL A 306 -23.06 4.72 -41.55
CA VAL A 306 -22.25 5.85 -41.01
C VAL A 306 -22.26 5.87 -39.48
N GLN A 307 -23.39 5.62 -38.84
CA GLN A 307 -23.49 5.57 -37.37
C GLN A 307 -22.76 4.35 -36.81
N TYR A 308 -22.88 3.15 -37.43
CA TYR A 308 -22.11 1.96 -37.03
C TYR A 308 -20.63 2.14 -37.26
N SER A 309 -20.21 2.80 -38.35
CA SER A 309 -18.83 3.16 -38.63
C SER A 309 -18.19 3.95 -37.48
N ARG A 310 -18.89 4.95 -36.94
CA ARG A 310 -18.43 5.73 -35.78
C ARG A 310 -18.30 4.87 -34.50
N LYS A 311 -19.31 4.01 -34.25
CA LYS A 311 -19.32 3.09 -33.09
C LYS A 311 -18.23 2.01 -33.19
N PHE A 312 -17.85 1.62 -34.40
CA PHE A 312 -16.82 0.63 -34.68
C PHE A 312 -15.40 1.19 -34.49
N SER A 313 -15.17 2.42 -34.94
CA SER A 313 -13.82 3.04 -34.89
C SER A 313 -13.43 3.59 -33.51
N GLY A 314 -14.41 4.04 -32.71
CA GLY A 314 -14.15 4.63 -31.37
C GLY A 314 -13.39 3.70 -30.43
N PRO A 315 -13.88 2.48 -30.17
CA PRO A 315 -13.31 1.53 -29.23
C PRO A 315 -11.88 1.09 -29.55
N ILE A 316 -11.45 1.16 -30.83
CA ILE A 316 -10.09 0.79 -31.23
C ILE A 316 -9.04 1.65 -30.52
N ASN A 317 -9.35 2.93 -30.29
CA ASN A 317 -8.46 3.85 -29.58
C ASN A 317 -8.43 3.59 -28.09
N GLU A 318 -9.54 3.16 -27.49
CA GLU A 318 -9.66 2.86 -26.06
C GLU A 318 -8.86 1.62 -25.65
N VAL A 319 -8.76 0.62 -26.54
CA VAL A 319 -7.99 -0.61 -26.25
C VAL A 319 -6.54 -0.32 -25.87
N ALA A 320 -5.91 0.68 -26.48
CA ALA A 320 -4.52 1.04 -26.18
C ALA A 320 -4.36 1.60 -24.75
N ASN A 321 -5.33 2.38 -24.28
CA ASN A 321 -5.35 2.93 -22.92
C ASN A 321 -5.59 1.82 -21.88
N ILE A 322 -6.57 0.96 -22.14
CA ILE A 322 -6.91 -0.18 -21.27
C ILE A 322 -5.70 -1.11 -21.08
N VAL A 323 -4.90 -1.35 -22.11
CA VAL A 323 -3.67 -2.14 -21.98
C VAL A 323 -2.67 -1.49 -21.01
N GLY A 324 -2.55 -0.16 -21.03
CA GLY A 324 -1.71 0.58 -20.08
C GLY A 324 -2.23 0.48 -18.63
N GLU A 325 -3.53 0.65 -18.45
CA GLU A 325 -4.20 0.54 -17.14
C GLU A 325 -4.08 -0.88 -16.57
N LEU A 326 -4.28 -1.90 -17.39
CA LEU A 326 -4.06 -3.30 -16.99
C LEU A 326 -2.60 -3.57 -16.57
N GLN A 327 -1.60 -2.99 -17.24
CA GLN A 327 -0.20 -3.15 -16.83
C GLN A 327 0.05 -2.53 -15.46
N SER A 328 -0.51 -1.35 -15.19
CA SER A 328 -0.44 -0.69 -13.87
C SER A 328 -1.14 -1.51 -12.81
N ALA A 329 -2.31 -2.06 -13.12
CA ALA A 329 -3.06 -2.92 -12.22
C ALA A 329 -2.33 -4.24 -11.89
N PHE A 330 -1.63 -4.85 -12.87
CA PHE A 330 -0.80 -6.01 -12.59
C PHE A 330 0.37 -5.70 -11.66
N ALA A 331 1.04 -4.57 -11.84
CA ALA A 331 2.12 -4.14 -10.95
C ALA A 331 1.59 -3.85 -9.52
N ALA A 332 0.44 -3.20 -9.41
CA ALA A 332 -0.23 -2.97 -8.13
C ALA A 332 -0.66 -4.29 -7.47
N ALA A 333 -1.26 -5.22 -8.24
CA ALA A 333 -1.66 -6.53 -7.75
C ALA A 333 -0.46 -7.36 -7.25
N GLU A 334 0.69 -7.28 -7.92
CA GLU A 334 1.91 -7.96 -7.48
C GLU A 334 2.37 -7.45 -6.11
N ARG A 335 2.31 -6.14 -5.86
CA ARG A 335 2.64 -5.56 -4.54
C ARG A 335 1.61 -5.93 -3.47
N VAL A 336 0.30 -5.86 -3.78
CA VAL A 336 -0.78 -6.24 -2.85
C VAL A 336 -0.66 -7.71 -2.46
N PHE A 337 -0.49 -8.62 -3.45
CA PHE A 337 -0.31 -10.04 -3.15
C PHE A 337 1.02 -10.32 -2.48
N GLY A 338 2.05 -9.53 -2.75
CA GLY A 338 3.33 -9.60 -2.02
C GLY A 338 3.15 -9.41 -0.52
N LEU A 339 2.26 -8.49 -0.09
CA LEU A 339 1.92 -8.31 1.32
C LEU A 339 1.01 -9.43 1.86
N ILE A 340 0.03 -9.91 1.06
CA ILE A 340 -0.87 -11.00 1.47
C ILE A 340 -0.10 -12.32 1.63
N ASP A 341 0.91 -12.56 0.81
CA ASP A 341 1.69 -13.79 0.77
C ASP A 341 2.99 -13.72 1.57
N ALA A 342 3.30 -12.56 2.17
CA ALA A 342 4.47 -12.42 3.02
C ALA A 342 4.39 -13.45 4.16
N GLU A 343 5.50 -14.12 4.42
CA GLU A 343 5.57 -15.20 5.41
C GLU A 343 5.24 -14.66 6.80
N PRO A 344 4.21 -15.19 7.47
CA PRO A 344 3.87 -14.81 8.83
C PRO A 344 4.98 -15.21 9.80
N GLU A 345 4.96 -14.67 11.02
CA GLU A 345 5.84 -15.14 12.07
C GLU A 345 5.69 -16.67 12.21
N PRO A 346 6.81 -17.44 12.25
CA PRO A 346 6.73 -18.89 12.35
C PRO A 346 5.84 -19.33 13.50
N ALA A 347 4.93 -20.25 13.25
CA ALA A 347 4.09 -20.81 14.31
C ALA A 347 4.95 -21.46 15.39
N ASP A 348 4.48 -21.43 16.64
CA ASP A 348 5.13 -22.20 17.69
C ASP A 348 5.08 -23.69 17.37
N GLY A 349 6.15 -24.42 17.73
CA GLY A 349 6.22 -25.85 17.47
C GLY A 349 5.07 -26.63 18.12
N PRO A 350 4.70 -27.81 17.59
CA PRO A 350 3.57 -28.59 18.14
C PRO A 350 3.80 -29.05 19.58
N GLU A 351 5.04 -29.07 20.05
CA GLU A 351 5.45 -29.42 21.41
C GLU A 351 5.74 -28.18 22.28
N ALA A 352 5.50 -26.98 21.78
CA ALA A 352 5.76 -25.76 22.52
C ALA A 352 4.84 -25.68 23.75
N ARG A 353 5.47 -25.48 24.91
CA ARG A 353 4.79 -25.42 26.20
C ARG A 353 4.58 -23.96 26.63
N GLU A 354 3.60 -23.71 27.45
CA GLU A 354 3.47 -22.41 28.09
C GLU A 354 4.55 -22.27 29.17
N LEU A 355 5.19 -21.11 29.19
CA LEU A 355 6.13 -20.73 30.23
C LEU A 355 5.32 -20.34 31.48
N ALA A 356 5.21 -21.24 32.45
CA ALA A 356 4.42 -21.07 33.65
C ALA A 356 5.31 -20.78 34.87
N GLN A 357 4.82 -19.98 35.83
CA GLN A 357 5.49 -19.66 37.10
C GLN A 357 6.93 -19.15 36.95
N VAL A 358 7.10 -18.15 36.08
CA VAL A 358 8.42 -17.57 35.74
C VAL A 358 9.07 -16.94 36.97
N GLN A 359 10.25 -17.41 37.34
CA GLN A 359 11.08 -16.81 38.40
C GLN A 359 12.00 -15.71 37.85
N GLY A 360 12.36 -15.84 36.57
CA GLY A 360 13.12 -14.83 35.83
C GLY A 360 14.62 -15.08 35.79
N GLU A 361 15.10 -16.33 35.90
CA GLU A 361 16.45 -16.66 35.50
C GLU A 361 16.57 -16.64 33.99
N VAL A 362 17.57 -15.94 33.45
CA VAL A 362 17.81 -15.86 32.00
C VAL A 362 19.25 -16.23 31.70
N ALA A 363 19.44 -17.23 30.85
CA ALA A 363 20.74 -17.68 30.40
C ALA A 363 20.87 -17.59 28.88
N LEU A 364 21.96 -16.97 28.42
CA LEU A 364 22.41 -16.98 27.04
C LEU A 364 23.74 -17.74 26.98
N ASP A 365 23.86 -18.70 26.07
CA ASP A 365 25.00 -19.59 25.98
C ASP A 365 25.48 -19.64 24.52
N GLY A 366 26.64 -19.05 24.22
CA GLY A 366 27.27 -18.99 22.90
C GLY A 366 26.40 -18.32 21.82
N VAL A 367 25.57 -17.34 22.17
CA VAL A 367 24.57 -16.77 21.25
C VAL A 367 25.24 -15.98 20.14
N THR A 368 24.93 -16.36 18.89
CA THR A 368 25.37 -15.64 17.68
C THR A 368 24.17 -15.28 16.84
N PHE A 369 24.14 -14.02 16.37
CA PHE A 369 23.04 -13.49 15.53
C PHE A 369 23.50 -12.36 14.62
N GLY A 370 22.93 -12.30 13.42
CA GLY A 370 23.00 -11.18 12.48
C GLY A 370 21.72 -11.01 11.69
N TYR A 371 21.32 -9.78 11.40
CA TYR A 371 20.19 -9.49 10.49
C TYR A 371 20.47 -9.98 9.06
N ASP A 372 21.75 -9.97 8.68
CA ASP A 372 22.29 -10.65 7.51
C ASP A 372 23.16 -11.83 8.03
N PRO A 373 22.87 -13.08 7.63
CA PRO A 373 23.66 -14.24 8.08
C PRO A 373 25.15 -14.12 7.80
N ALA A 374 25.54 -13.37 6.77
CA ALA A 374 26.95 -13.12 6.44
C ALA A 374 27.62 -12.08 7.35
N LYS A 375 26.83 -11.32 8.13
CA LYS A 375 27.34 -10.21 8.96
C LYS A 375 26.80 -10.31 10.39
N PRO A 376 27.39 -11.16 11.24
CA PRO A 376 26.93 -11.32 12.61
C PRO A 376 27.11 -10.01 13.40
N VAL A 377 26.01 -9.58 14.05
CA VAL A 377 25.94 -8.40 14.93
C VAL A 377 26.23 -8.79 16.37
N ILE A 378 25.85 -9.98 16.80
CA ILE A 378 26.15 -10.58 18.10
C ILE A 378 27.00 -11.83 17.83
N ARG A 379 28.06 -12.00 18.61
CA ARG A 379 29.03 -13.09 18.39
C ARG A 379 29.43 -13.69 19.74
N ASP A 380 29.12 -14.99 19.88
CA ASP A 380 29.55 -15.79 21.04
C ASP A 380 29.24 -15.09 22.36
N PHE A 381 27.94 -14.79 22.58
CA PHE A 381 27.47 -13.99 23.68
C PHE A 381 26.97 -14.87 24.81
N ASP A 382 27.60 -14.74 25.96
CA ASP A 382 27.27 -15.46 27.19
C ASP A 382 26.75 -14.52 28.26
N LEU A 383 25.70 -14.93 28.96
CA LEU A 383 25.11 -14.21 30.10
C LEU A 383 24.34 -15.18 30.99
N LEU A 384 24.50 -15.05 32.31
CA LEU A 384 23.60 -15.63 33.29
C LEU A 384 23.05 -14.53 34.19
N ALA A 385 21.76 -14.23 34.07
CA ALA A 385 21.03 -13.33 34.95
C ALA A 385 20.20 -14.15 35.94
N ARG A 386 20.50 -14.00 37.25
CA ARG A 386 19.73 -14.66 38.32
C ARG A 386 18.37 -13.98 38.52
N PRO A 387 17.37 -14.66 39.09
CA PRO A 387 16.12 -14.02 39.47
C PRO A 387 16.32 -12.76 40.30
N GLY A 388 15.64 -11.68 39.93
CA GLY A 388 15.73 -10.37 40.61
C GLY A 388 17.00 -9.55 40.30
N ALA A 389 17.92 -10.03 39.45
CA ALA A 389 19.13 -9.33 39.12
C ALA A 389 18.90 -8.12 38.19
N LEU A 390 19.61 -7.04 38.41
CA LEU A 390 19.70 -5.90 37.51
C LEU A 390 20.92 -6.02 36.61
N VAL A 391 20.69 -6.28 35.33
CA VAL A 391 21.69 -6.42 34.27
C VAL A 391 21.76 -5.15 33.44
N ALA A 392 22.85 -4.42 33.50
CA ALA A 392 23.11 -3.22 32.69
C ALA A 392 23.90 -3.59 31.43
N ILE A 393 23.41 -3.25 30.26
CA ILE A 393 24.09 -3.45 28.98
C ILE A 393 24.65 -2.10 28.53
N VAL A 394 25.97 -1.95 28.50
CA VAL A 394 26.66 -0.71 28.14
C VAL A 394 27.56 -0.91 26.93
N GLY A 395 27.80 0.14 26.16
CA GLY A 395 28.70 0.11 25.00
C GLY A 395 28.38 1.22 24.01
N PRO A 396 29.23 1.45 23.01
CA PRO A 396 29.01 2.47 21.99
C PRO A 396 27.79 2.18 21.14
N THR A 397 27.34 3.19 20.39
CA THR A 397 26.27 3.01 19.40
C THR A 397 26.70 1.97 18.36
N GLY A 398 25.79 1.07 17.99
CA GLY A 398 26.09 -0.03 17.06
C GLY A 398 26.75 -1.26 17.70
N ALA A 399 27.00 -1.29 19.01
CA ALA A 399 27.60 -2.45 19.69
C ALA A 399 26.68 -3.69 19.77
N GLY A 400 25.38 -3.57 19.39
CA GLY A 400 24.42 -4.68 19.41
C GLY A 400 23.49 -4.71 20.62
N LYS A 401 23.48 -3.68 21.48
CA LYS A 401 22.67 -3.62 22.71
C LYS A 401 21.16 -3.88 22.47
N THR A 402 20.55 -3.14 21.58
CA THR A 402 19.13 -3.31 21.22
C THR A 402 18.85 -4.68 20.56
N THR A 403 19.84 -5.28 19.90
CA THR A 403 19.72 -6.61 19.30
C THR A 403 19.53 -7.69 20.36
N ILE A 404 20.19 -7.58 21.53
CA ILE A 404 19.98 -8.51 22.67
C ILE A 404 18.52 -8.47 23.12
N VAL A 405 17.95 -7.28 23.27
CA VAL A 405 16.52 -7.10 23.63
C VAL A 405 15.61 -7.80 22.63
N LYS A 406 15.87 -7.62 21.33
CA LYS A 406 15.10 -8.27 20.26
C LYS A 406 15.20 -9.81 20.32
N LEU A 407 16.33 -10.35 20.75
CA LEU A 407 16.54 -11.81 20.93
C LEU A 407 15.84 -12.32 22.19
N LEU A 408 15.88 -11.60 23.32
CA LEU A 408 15.17 -11.98 24.54
C LEU A 408 13.66 -12.07 24.34
N MET A 409 13.07 -11.13 23.57
CA MET A 409 11.66 -11.11 23.20
C MET A 409 11.33 -12.11 22.08
N ARG A 410 12.32 -12.81 21.57
CA ARG A 410 12.18 -13.71 20.41
C ARG A 410 11.48 -13.04 19.22
N PHE A 411 11.83 -11.74 18.96
CA PHE A 411 11.48 -11.10 17.70
C PHE A 411 12.32 -11.61 16.54
N TYR A 412 13.47 -12.19 16.88
CA TYR A 412 14.37 -12.93 16.01
C TYR A 412 14.87 -14.18 16.73
N ASP A 413 15.08 -15.25 16.00
CA ASP A 413 15.72 -16.47 16.52
C ASP A 413 17.25 -16.37 16.34
N ALA A 414 18.02 -16.78 17.35
CA ALA A 414 19.47 -16.83 17.27
C ALA A 414 19.92 -17.85 16.19
N GLN A 415 21.03 -17.56 15.50
CA GLN A 415 21.59 -18.44 14.47
C GLN A 415 22.43 -19.57 15.08
N ALA A 416 23.08 -19.30 16.21
CA ALA A 416 23.80 -20.29 17.00
C ALA A 416 23.66 -19.97 18.49
N GLY A 417 23.96 -20.96 19.35
CA GLY A 417 23.79 -20.85 20.79
C GLY A 417 22.36 -21.07 21.24
N ARG A 418 22.11 -20.87 22.54
CA ARG A 418 20.82 -21.09 23.20
C ARG A 418 20.47 -19.91 24.09
N ILE A 419 19.18 -19.61 24.17
CA ILE A 419 18.60 -18.64 25.11
C ILE A 419 17.57 -19.39 25.94
N GLN A 420 17.70 -19.30 27.26
CA GLN A 420 16.85 -20.02 28.20
C GLN A 420 16.23 -19.05 29.20
N VAL A 421 15.00 -19.35 29.61
CA VAL A 421 14.30 -18.70 30.74
C VAL A 421 13.92 -19.79 31.71
N ASP A 422 14.36 -19.68 32.95
CA ASP A 422 14.18 -20.69 34.01
C ASP A 422 14.57 -22.11 33.54
N GLY A 423 15.70 -22.23 32.83
CA GLY A 423 16.21 -23.48 32.29
C GLY A 423 15.48 -24.01 31.05
N GLN A 424 14.43 -23.34 30.58
CA GLN A 424 13.68 -23.73 29.38
C GLN A 424 14.16 -22.91 28.18
N GLU A 425 14.51 -23.61 27.07
CA GLU A 425 14.91 -22.92 25.85
C GLU A 425 13.73 -22.16 25.23
N ILE A 426 13.93 -20.88 24.91
CA ILE A 426 12.86 -20.02 24.39
C ILE A 426 12.23 -20.52 23.08
N ARG A 427 12.91 -21.40 22.34
CA ARG A 427 12.36 -22.02 21.12
C ARG A 427 11.34 -23.13 21.42
N THR A 428 11.39 -23.71 22.62
CA THR A 428 10.48 -24.79 23.05
C THR A 428 9.26 -24.29 23.80
N VAL A 429 9.16 -22.98 24.04
CA VAL A 429 8.00 -22.35 24.68
C VAL A 429 7.21 -21.50 23.67
N THR A 430 5.93 -21.26 23.98
CA THR A 430 5.09 -20.41 23.12
C THR A 430 5.54 -18.94 23.21
N ARG A 431 5.60 -18.26 22.06
CA ARG A 431 5.99 -16.83 22.00
C ARG A 431 5.09 -15.95 22.86
N THR A 432 3.80 -16.29 22.93
CA THR A 432 2.83 -15.54 23.74
C THR A 432 3.17 -15.61 25.22
N SER A 433 3.48 -16.80 25.77
CA SER A 433 3.85 -16.93 27.18
C SER A 433 5.20 -16.29 27.48
N LEU A 434 6.18 -16.44 26.60
CA LEU A 434 7.50 -15.78 26.72
C LEU A 434 7.34 -14.26 26.75
N ARG A 435 6.60 -13.68 25.80
CA ARG A 435 6.43 -12.22 25.71
C ARG A 435 5.62 -11.65 26.86
N ARG A 436 4.67 -12.41 27.42
CA ARG A 436 3.94 -12.02 28.64
C ARG A 436 4.80 -12.04 29.90
N ALA A 437 5.88 -12.82 29.90
CA ALA A 437 6.84 -12.86 31.02
C ALA A 437 7.74 -11.61 31.07
N TYR A 438 7.76 -10.78 30.04
CA TYR A 438 8.51 -9.52 29.98
C TYR A 438 7.58 -8.30 29.94
N SER A 439 7.84 -7.30 30.77
CA SER A 439 7.40 -5.93 30.54
C SER A 439 8.48 -5.18 29.76
N MET A 440 8.09 -4.23 28.90
CA MET A 440 9.06 -3.49 28.09
C MET A 440 8.73 -1.99 28.09
N VAL A 441 9.75 -1.17 28.40
CA VAL A 441 9.69 0.29 28.26
C VAL A 441 10.79 0.70 27.29
N LEU A 442 10.37 1.14 26.08
CA LEU A 442 11.28 1.53 25.01
C LEU A 442 11.64 3.01 25.08
N GLN A 443 12.76 3.36 24.45
CA GLN A 443 13.20 4.75 24.27
C GLN A 443 12.16 5.58 23.51
N ASP A 444 11.62 5.03 22.42
CA ASP A 444 10.54 5.64 21.66
C ASP A 444 9.19 5.19 22.24
N THR A 445 8.59 6.09 23.02
CA THR A 445 7.30 5.85 23.64
C THR A 445 6.19 5.94 22.60
N TRP A 446 5.39 4.87 22.46
CA TRP A 446 4.23 4.85 21.56
C TRP A 446 2.93 4.83 22.34
N LEU A 447 2.03 5.79 22.02
CA LEU A 447 0.67 5.85 22.54
C LEU A 447 -0.32 5.75 21.38
N PHE A 448 -1.33 4.91 21.57
CA PHE A 448 -2.40 4.74 20.59
C PHE A 448 -3.40 5.91 20.65
N SER A 449 -4.02 6.22 19.51
CA SER A 449 -5.21 7.07 19.52
C SER A 449 -6.32 6.43 20.33
N GLY A 450 -6.76 7.09 21.38
CA GLY A 450 -7.72 6.59 22.35
C GLY A 450 -7.57 7.27 23.70
N THR A 451 -8.31 6.84 24.70
CA THR A 451 -8.26 7.42 26.04
C THR A 451 -6.96 7.09 26.78
N ILE A 452 -6.59 7.89 27.77
CA ILE A 452 -5.48 7.57 28.66
C ILE A 452 -5.73 6.23 29.38
N TYR A 453 -6.99 5.97 29.76
CA TYR A 453 -7.39 4.70 30.32
C TYR A 453 -7.05 3.51 29.40
N GLU A 454 -7.49 3.56 28.13
CA GLU A 454 -7.21 2.52 27.14
C GLU A 454 -5.71 2.33 26.89
N ASN A 455 -4.95 3.41 26.88
CA ASN A 455 -3.51 3.36 26.70
C ASN A 455 -2.78 2.65 27.86
N ILE A 456 -3.20 2.84 29.09
CA ILE A 456 -2.62 2.12 30.26
C ILE A 456 -3.17 0.69 30.28
N ALA A 457 -4.49 0.49 30.10
CA ALA A 457 -5.15 -0.81 30.10
C ALA A 457 -4.61 -1.75 28.99
N TYR A 458 -3.99 -1.21 27.95
CA TYR A 458 -3.34 -2.00 26.90
C TYR A 458 -2.29 -3.01 27.44
N GLY A 459 -1.72 -2.74 28.62
CA GLY A 459 -0.76 -3.63 29.27
C GLY A 459 -1.36 -4.98 29.71
N ARG A 460 -2.66 -5.02 30.06
CA ARG A 460 -3.32 -6.25 30.52
C ARG A 460 -4.78 -6.29 30.09
N GLU A 461 -5.14 -7.35 29.39
CA GLU A 461 -6.53 -7.62 28.97
C GLU A 461 -7.45 -7.71 30.19
N ASN A 462 -8.64 -7.11 30.10
CA ASN A 462 -9.66 -7.06 31.17
C ASN A 462 -9.22 -6.36 32.48
N ALA A 463 -8.24 -5.43 32.41
CA ALA A 463 -7.85 -4.64 33.57
C ALA A 463 -9.02 -3.76 34.06
N THR A 464 -9.27 -3.78 35.36
CA THR A 464 -10.30 -2.94 36.00
C THR A 464 -9.82 -1.48 36.09
N ARG A 465 -10.78 -0.54 36.17
CA ARG A 465 -10.45 0.89 36.31
C ARG A 465 -9.63 1.15 37.60
N GLN A 466 -9.85 0.39 38.65
CA GLN A 466 -9.10 0.51 39.89
C GLN A 466 -7.65 0.09 39.73
N GLU A 467 -7.37 -0.99 39.01
CA GLU A 467 -6.02 -1.46 38.71
C GLU A 467 -5.27 -0.46 37.81
N VAL A 468 -5.93 0.11 36.81
CA VAL A 468 -5.36 1.17 35.97
C VAL A 468 -4.98 2.40 36.79
N ILE A 469 -5.86 2.82 37.71
CA ILE A 469 -5.60 3.94 38.62
C ILE A 469 -4.42 3.61 39.57
N ALA A 470 -4.35 2.39 40.10
CA ALA A 470 -3.27 1.94 40.97
C ALA A 470 -1.92 1.97 40.22
N ALA A 471 -1.87 1.44 38.98
CA ALA A 471 -0.69 1.49 38.13
C ALA A 471 -0.26 2.95 37.81
N ALA A 472 -1.21 3.83 37.51
CA ALA A 472 -0.93 5.24 37.26
C ALA A 472 -0.39 5.98 38.52
N LYS A 473 -0.88 5.62 39.70
CA LYS A 473 -0.35 6.15 40.98
C LYS A 473 1.08 5.68 41.23
N ALA A 474 1.32 4.38 41.03
CA ALA A 474 2.66 3.79 41.15
C ALA A 474 3.66 4.44 40.16
N ALA A 475 3.23 4.69 38.94
CA ALA A 475 4.00 5.40 37.92
C ALA A 475 4.05 6.92 38.11
N ARG A 476 3.48 7.48 39.20
CA ARG A 476 3.47 8.91 39.53
C ARG A 476 2.82 9.84 38.53
N ILE A 477 2.01 9.31 37.59
CA ILE A 477 1.31 10.09 36.55
C ILE A 477 -0.14 10.46 36.92
N HIS A 478 -0.70 9.85 37.98
CA HIS A 478 -2.10 10.02 38.39
C HIS A 478 -2.50 11.50 38.58
N ASN A 479 -1.68 12.29 39.28
CA ASN A 479 -2.01 13.69 39.54
C ASN A 479 -2.08 14.53 38.25
N PHE A 480 -1.19 14.27 37.30
CA PHE A 480 -1.26 14.88 35.98
C PHE A 480 -2.55 14.48 35.25
N ILE A 481 -2.90 13.20 35.25
CA ILE A 481 -4.14 12.72 34.61
C ILE A 481 -5.36 13.40 35.21
N MET A 482 -5.43 13.52 36.54
CA MET A 482 -6.56 14.16 37.22
C MET A 482 -6.64 15.68 37.01
N ALA A 483 -5.54 16.32 36.62
CA ALA A 483 -5.52 17.74 36.26
C ALA A 483 -6.06 17.99 34.83
N LEU A 484 -6.23 16.97 34.02
CA LEU A 484 -6.84 17.08 32.71
C LEU A 484 -8.37 17.20 32.80
N PRO A 485 -9.04 17.94 31.91
CA PRO A 485 -10.50 18.17 31.99
C PRO A 485 -11.35 16.88 32.04
N GLN A 486 -10.90 15.82 31.37
CA GLN A 486 -11.62 14.53 31.30
C GLN A 486 -10.88 13.42 32.08
N GLY A 487 -9.79 13.75 32.81
CA GLY A 487 -9.04 12.78 33.58
C GLY A 487 -8.57 11.58 32.72
N TYR A 488 -8.85 10.36 33.18
CA TYR A 488 -8.52 9.12 32.48
C TYR A 488 -9.25 8.94 31.13
N ASP A 489 -10.36 9.62 30.93
CA ASP A 489 -11.15 9.54 29.71
C ASP A 489 -10.69 10.59 28.66
N THR A 490 -9.63 11.33 28.97
CA THR A 490 -8.98 12.24 28.00
C THR A 490 -8.46 11.46 26.80
N VAL A 491 -8.91 11.86 25.60
CA VAL A 491 -8.51 11.22 24.33
C VAL A 491 -7.18 11.78 23.86
N LEU A 492 -6.22 10.90 23.66
CA LEU A 492 -4.93 11.19 23.05
C LEU A 492 -5.01 10.96 21.54
N GLN A 493 -4.44 11.88 20.76
CA GLN A 493 -4.30 11.78 19.31
C GLN A 493 -2.82 11.88 18.93
N ASP A 494 -2.47 11.45 17.72
CA ASP A 494 -1.14 11.63 17.12
C ASP A 494 0.03 11.30 18.07
N ASN A 495 0.03 10.08 18.59
CA ASN A 495 1.06 9.62 19.54
C ASN A 495 1.18 10.49 20.79
N GLY A 496 0.06 11.01 21.32
CA GLY A 496 0.01 11.85 22.51
C GLY A 496 0.42 13.30 22.22
N ALA A 497 0.03 13.85 21.09
CA ALA A 497 0.15 15.28 20.81
C ALA A 497 -0.51 16.08 21.96
N GLY A 498 0.20 17.06 22.50
CA GLY A 498 -0.27 17.89 23.61
C GLY A 498 0.20 17.46 25.01
N ILE A 499 0.86 16.31 25.16
CA ILE A 499 1.53 15.91 26.41
C ILE A 499 3.06 15.84 26.23
N SER A 500 3.79 16.13 27.29
CA SER A 500 5.26 16.17 27.24
C SER A 500 5.86 14.77 27.01
N LYS A 501 7.10 14.71 26.51
CA LYS A 501 7.83 13.45 26.32
C LYS A 501 7.92 12.65 27.64
N GLY A 502 8.19 13.34 28.77
CA GLY A 502 8.25 12.70 30.08
C GLY A 502 6.91 12.13 30.53
N GLN A 503 5.81 12.86 30.32
CA GLN A 503 4.47 12.35 30.62
C GLN A 503 4.10 11.12 29.76
N ARG A 504 4.45 11.10 28.46
CA ARG A 504 4.30 9.91 27.62
C ARG A 504 5.08 8.72 28.19
N GLN A 505 6.31 8.95 28.65
CA GLN A 505 7.14 7.90 29.26
C GLN A 505 6.50 7.36 30.54
N LEU A 506 6.00 8.23 31.43
CA LEU A 506 5.28 7.79 32.62
C LEU A 506 4.01 6.97 32.32
N LEU A 507 3.27 7.30 31.24
CA LEU A 507 2.15 6.49 30.79
C LEU A 507 2.59 5.09 30.32
N THR A 508 3.71 4.98 29.60
CA THR A 508 4.25 3.67 29.20
C THR A 508 4.79 2.87 30.38
N ILE A 509 5.35 3.54 31.40
CA ILE A 509 5.73 2.92 32.67
C ILE A 509 4.48 2.39 33.40
N ALA A 510 3.39 3.17 33.45
CA ALA A 510 2.13 2.71 34.04
C ALA A 510 1.56 1.47 33.32
N ARG A 511 1.67 1.42 31.96
CA ARG A 511 1.33 0.24 31.16
C ARG A 511 2.17 -0.99 31.57
N ALA A 512 3.47 -0.81 31.75
CA ALA A 512 4.38 -1.88 32.18
C ALA A 512 4.11 -2.35 33.61
N MET A 513 3.78 -1.43 34.54
CA MET A 513 3.39 -1.76 35.91
C MET A 513 2.08 -2.56 35.95
N LEU A 514 1.12 -2.24 35.09
CA LEU A 514 -0.17 -2.96 35.02
C LEU A 514 0.00 -4.41 34.54
N LEU A 515 0.96 -4.66 33.64
CA LEU A 515 1.28 -6.02 33.19
C LEU A 515 1.86 -6.88 34.30
N ASP A 516 2.66 -6.27 35.19
CA ASP A 516 3.30 -6.87 36.38
C ASP A 516 4.02 -8.20 36.10
N SER A 517 4.87 -8.20 35.09
CA SER A 517 5.68 -9.35 34.69
C SER A 517 6.92 -9.51 35.57
N PRO A 518 7.45 -10.75 35.73
CA PRO A 518 8.64 -11.03 36.53
C PRO A 518 9.94 -10.51 35.91
N MET A 519 9.95 -10.26 34.62
CA MET A 519 11.14 -9.75 33.89
C MET A 519 10.83 -8.40 33.23
N LEU A 520 11.83 -7.54 33.15
CA LEU A 520 11.70 -6.18 32.64
C LEU A 520 12.82 -5.86 31.64
N ILE A 521 12.46 -5.25 30.54
CA ILE A 521 13.38 -4.69 29.56
C ILE A 521 13.19 -3.17 29.54
N LEU A 522 14.29 -2.44 29.76
CA LEU A 522 14.31 -0.99 29.75
C LEU A 522 15.33 -0.48 28.73
N ASP A 523 14.87 0.36 27.81
CA ASP A 523 15.75 1.15 26.93
C ASP A 523 15.75 2.60 27.43
N GLU A 524 16.79 2.97 28.19
CA GLU A 524 16.86 4.17 28.99
C GLU A 524 17.46 5.35 28.21
N ALA A 525 16.67 6.03 27.39
CA ALA A 525 17.07 7.32 26.82
C ALA A 525 16.06 8.41 27.15
N THR A 526 16.37 9.18 28.20
CA THR A 526 15.62 10.39 28.61
C THR A 526 16.34 11.65 28.16
N SER A 527 16.59 11.85 26.89
CA SER A 527 17.08 13.15 26.41
C SER A 527 15.91 14.14 26.32
N ASN A 528 16.13 15.38 26.78
CA ASN A 528 15.22 16.53 26.70
C ASN A 528 13.95 16.45 27.57
N VAL A 529 14.10 16.08 28.84
CA VAL A 529 13.04 16.13 29.85
C VAL A 529 13.48 17.11 30.94
N ASP A 530 12.56 17.87 31.53
CA ASP A 530 12.84 18.76 32.65
C ASP A 530 13.25 17.98 33.92
N THR A 531 14.05 18.58 34.77
CA THR A 531 14.65 17.93 35.94
C THR A 531 13.62 17.32 36.91
N ARG A 532 12.45 17.97 37.08
CA ARG A 532 11.40 17.47 37.96
C ARG A 532 10.76 16.20 37.42
N THR A 533 10.35 16.24 36.15
CA THR A 533 9.77 15.06 35.47
C THR A 533 10.79 13.93 35.35
N GLU A 534 12.08 14.26 35.20
CA GLU A 534 13.17 13.28 35.23
C GLU A 534 13.25 12.53 36.57
N GLN A 535 13.12 13.23 37.70
CA GLN A 535 13.09 12.61 39.03
C GLN A 535 11.85 11.73 39.22
N GLU A 536 10.68 12.15 38.69
CA GLU A 536 9.45 11.36 38.73
C GLU A 536 9.59 10.07 37.89
N ILE A 537 10.21 10.16 36.72
CA ILE A 537 10.51 9.00 35.87
C ILE A 537 11.47 8.04 36.54
N GLN A 538 12.55 8.56 37.13
CA GLN A 538 13.55 7.77 37.87
C GLN A 538 12.90 6.98 39.00
N ALA A 539 12.12 7.64 39.82
CA ALA A 539 11.44 6.98 40.95
C ALA A 539 10.37 5.97 40.50
N ALA A 540 9.67 6.24 39.39
CA ALA A 540 8.74 5.29 38.78
C ALA A 540 9.48 4.06 38.22
N MET A 541 10.65 4.26 37.59
CA MET A 541 11.48 3.18 37.09
C MET A 541 12.03 2.30 38.20
N GLU A 542 12.54 2.89 39.30
CA GLU A 542 13.02 2.17 40.47
C GLU A 542 11.89 1.31 41.08
N ALA A 543 10.68 1.87 41.20
CA ALA A 543 9.53 1.13 41.68
C ALA A 543 9.12 -0.02 40.70
N LEU A 544 9.24 0.18 39.40
CA LEU A 544 8.95 -0.85 38.39
C LEU A 544 9.98 -1.99 38.41
N MET A 545 11.26 -1.69 38.68
CA MET A 545 12.37 -2.67 38.73
C MET A 545 12.36 -3.53 40.00
N ALA A 546 11.75 -3.06 41.08
CA ALA A 546 11.81 -3.75 42.37
C ALA A 546 11.34 -5.21 42.30
N GLY A 547 12.23 -6.14 42.68
CA GLY A 547 11.95 -7.57 42.75
C GLY A 547 11.88 -8.29 41.40
N LYS A 548 12.22 -7.64 40.29
CA LYS A 548 12.19 -8.19 38.93
C LYS A 548 13.57 -8.39 38.34
N THR A 549 13.73 -9.36 37.44
CA THR A 549 14.94 -9.46 36.64
C THR A 549 14.91 -8.41 35.55
N CYS A 550 15.86 -7.50 35.57
CA CYS A 550 15.87 -6.31 34.72
C CYS A 550 17.03 -6.32 33.74
N PHE A 551 16.73 -6.12 32.45
CA PHE A 551 17.72 -5.87 31.40
C PHE A 551 17.62 -4.41 30.97
N VAL A 552 18.65 -3.64 31.27
CA VAL A 552 18.65 -2.18 31.04
C VAL A 552 19.73 -1.81 30.03
N ILE A 553 19.32 -1.22 28.88
CA ILE A 553 20.27 -0.52 28.02
C ILE A 553 20.55 0.81 28.69
N ALA A 554 21.66 0.82 29.44
CA ALA A 554 21.91 1.91 30.36
C ALA A 554 22.61 3.09 29.67
N HIS A 555 21.99 4.25 29.79
CA HIS A 555 22.52 5.55 29.39
C HIS A 555 22.68 6.49 30.59
N ARG A 556 22.31 6.04 31.80
CA ARG A 556 22.42 6.81 33.06
C ARG A 556 23.43 6.20 34.01
N LEU A 557 24.20 7.09 34.63
CA LEU A 557 25.21 6.71 35.58
C LEU A 557 24.65 6.01 36.82
N SER A 558 23.51 6.48 37.34
CA SER A 558 22.84 5.89 38.51
C SER A 558 22.47 4.42 38.29
N THR A 559 21.88 4.10 37.16
CA THR A 559 21.47 2.74 36.82
C THR A 559 22.66 1.79 36.64
N ILE A 560 23.75 2.28 36.01
CA ILE A 560 24.97 1.49 35.82
C ILE A 560 25.66 1.19 37.17
N ARG A 561 25.72 2.15 38.09
CA ARG A 561 26.39 1.97 39.39
C ARG A 561 25.72 0.97 40.31
N HIS A 562 24.37 0.85 40.21
CA HIS A 562 23.59 -0.04 41.06
C HIS A 562 23.32 -1.41 40.41
N ALA A 563 23.84 -1.65 39.18
CA ALA A 563 23.67 -2.90 38.50
C ALA A 563 24.46 -4.04 39.16
N ASP A 564 23.79 -5.17 39.36
CA ASP A 564 24.43 -6.40 39.88
C ASP A 564 25.41 -6.96 38.84
N HIS A 565 25.06 -6.82 37.57
CA HIS A 565 25.85 -7.29 36.42
C HIS A 565 25.91 -6.21 35.35
N ILE A 566 27.11 -5.80 34.98
CA ILE A 566 27.34 -4.89 33.85
C ILE A 566 27.99 -5.68 32.73
N LEU A 567 27.38 -5.66 31.56
CA LEU A 567 27.88 -6.25 30.31
C LEU A 567 28.41 -5.14 29.42
N VAL A 568 29.68 -5.12 29.19
CA VAL A 568 30.33 -4.12 28.34
C VAL A 568 30.48 -4.70 26.94
N MET A 569 29.72 -4.15 26.01
CA MET A 569 29.68 -4.62 24.63
C MET A 569 30.55 -3.76 23.71
N ARG A 570 31.29 -4.43 22.83
CA ARG A 570 32.02 -3.82 21.73
C ARG A 570 32.00 -4.73 20.53
N GLU A 571 31.59 -4.19 19.37
CA GLU A 571 31.56 -4.92 18.08
C GLU A 571 30.85 -6.30 18.16
N GLY A 572 29.74 -6.34 18.91
CA GLY A 572 28.91 -7.53 19.05
C GLY A 572 29.39 -8.58 20.04
N ARG A 573 30.43 -8.29 20.82
CA ARG A 573 30.97 -9.19 21.86
C ARG A 573 30.92 -8.53 23.23
N VAL A 574 30.82 -9.36 24.27
CA VAL A 574 31.08 -8.93 25.64
C VAL A 574 32.59 -8.87 25.81
N VAL A 575 33.14 -7.68 26.07
CA VAL A 575 34.58 -7.49 26.27
C VAL A 575 34.95 -7.45 27.74
N GLU A 576 34.02 -7.03 28.60
CA GLU A 576 34.18 -6.99 30.07
C GLU A 576 32.82 -7.28 30.70
N GLN A 577 32.83 -7.98 31.85
CA GLN A 577 31.64 -8.21 32.65
C GLN A 577 31.96 -8.22 34.14
N GLY A 578 31.03 -7.72 34.95
CA GLY A 578 31.21 -7.64 36.39
C GLY A 578 30.32 -6.55 37.02
N ASN A 579 30.57 -6.17 38.24
CA ASN A 579 29.91 -5.01 38.87
C ASN A 579 30.74 -3.73 38.67
N HIS A 580 30.18 -2.58 39.04
CA HIS A 580 30.81 -1.28 38.87
C HIS A 580 32.24 -1.21 39.51
N GLU A 581 32.39 -1.71 40.74
CA GLU A 581 33.64 -1.65 41.48
C GLU A 581 34.74 -2.47 40.82
N THR A 582 34.42 -3.71 40.44
CA THR A 582 35.40 -4.62 39.81
C THR A 582 35.85 -4.10 38.45
N LEU A 583 34.91 -3.57 37.63
CA LEU A 583 35.23 -3.05 36.31
C LEU A 583 36.02 -1.74 36.35
N MET A 584 35.74 -0.87 37.34
CA MET A 584 36.54 0.35 37.57
C MET A 584 37.95 0.02 38.02
N ALA A 585 38.11 -1.00 38.91
CA ALA A 585 39.43 -1.45 39.38
C ALA A 585 40.31 -2.03 38.27
N GLN A 586 39.70 -2.67 37.27
CA GLN A 586 40.39 -3.23 36.08
C GLN A 586 40.95 -2.14 35.16
N LYS A 587 40.49 -0.89 35.26
CA LYS A 587 40.87 0.24 34.39
C LYS A 587 40.79 -0.05 32.90
N GLY A 588 39.86 -0.93 32.52
CA GLY A 588 39.64 -1.43 31.17
C GLY A 588 38.83 -0.51 30.29
N PHE A 589 38.08 -1.10 29.34
CA PHE A 589 37.23 -0.37 28.42
C PHE A 589 36.03 0.28 29.11
N TYR A 590 35.46 -0.40 30.13
CA TYR A 590 34.42 0.18 30.99
C TYR A 590 34.83 1.47 31.66
N ALA A 591 35.99 1.48 32.32
CA ALA A 591 36.47 2.68 32.99
C ALA A 591 36.69 3.85 32.02
N LYS A 592 37.23 3.58 30.83
CA LYS A 592 37.38 4.59 29.77
C LYS A 592 36.01 5.13 29.30
N LEU A 593 35.04 4.26 29.08
CA LEU A 593 33.67 4.63 28.69
C LEU A 593 33.00 5.47 29.77
N TYR A 594 33.16 5.06 31.03
CA TYR A 594 32.63 5.75 32.19
C TYR A 594 33.17 7.19 32.30
N TYR A 595 34.51 7.37 32.23
CA TYR A 595 35.10 8.70 32.26
C TYR A 595 34.75 9.55 31.04
N ALA A 596 34.62 8.97 29.88
CA ALA A 596 34.26 9.69 28.65
C ALA A 596 32.81 10.18 28.62
N GLN A 597 31.88 9.44 29.22
CA GLN A 597 30.46 9.76 29.17
C GLN A 597 29.92 10.46 30.42
N PHE A 598 30.55 10.26 31.60
CA PHE A 598 29.93 10.60 32.88
C PHE A 598 30.83 11.37 33.83
N ALA A 599 32.10 11.54 33.53
CA ALA A 599 33.07 12.25 34.42
C ALA A 599 33.64 13.51 33.78
N GLY A 600 32.94 14.06 32.75
CA GLY A 600 33.25 15.33 32.12
C GLY A 600 32.49 16.49 32.75
#